data_dc883f047475e4f581427eaa4e5b5e0e
#
_entry.id   dc883f047475e4f581427eaa4e5b5e0e
#
_cell.length_a   1.000
_cell.length_b   1.000
_cell.length_c   1.000
_cell.angle_alpha   90.00
_cell.angle_beta   90.00
_cell.angle_gamma   90.00
#
_symmetry.space_group_name_H-M   'P 1'
#
loop_
_entity.id
_entity.type
_entity.pdbx_description
1 polymer ?
#
loop_
_entity_poly.entity_id
_entity_poly.type
_entity_poly.pdbx_seq_one_letter_code
_entity_poly.pdbx_strand_id
1 'polypeptide(L)'
;FGMKTKRKTWYLQKKDILYVEENHDGKYGAKGQKRLPKRKTTPEDIQRVNRWNKSKKAKIRLMEYFSPGDLWATYTYKPENRPPDMDTAKKQFLAVMDKLRKIYRKRGRELFWIRNIEKGTKGAWHIHFVINDIGDTASLIERAWPYGGVYVTQIRKSNCPEEDFQKLADYITKDERTREKKKDGTLAKPRVSESSYSHSRNMPLPEPVPKELKRCLLYTS
;
A
#
# COMPACT_ATOMS: atom_id res chain seq x y z
N PHE A 1 12.95 10.93 35.74
CA PHE A 1 12.03 10.97 34.58
C PHE A 1 12.46 9.85 33.62
N GLY A 2 11.81 8.67 33.72
CA GLY A 2 12.11 7.57 32.82
C GLY A 2 11.63 7.81 31.40
N MET A 3 12.39 7.33 30.39
CA MET A 3 11.92 7.25 29.02
C MET A 3 10.68 6.36 28.97
N LYS A 4 9.62 6.85 28.31
CA LYS A 4 8.42 6.08 28.07
C LYS A 4 8.47 5.52 26.65
N THR A 5 8.32 4.22 26.51
CA THR A 5 8.21 3.55 25.23
C THR A 5 6.75 3.23 24.98
N LYS A 6 6.23 3.71 23.86
CA LYS A 6 4.89 3.36 23.40
C LYS A 6 5.02 2.23 22.39
N ARG A 7 4.44 1.08 22.71
CA ARG A 7 4.37 -0.08 21.83
C ARG A 7 2.97 -0.17 21.22
N LYS A 8 2.91 -0.42 19.92
CA LYS A 8 1.68 -0.80 19.21
C LYS A 8 1.88 -2.18 18.62
N THR A 9 0.94 -3.07 18.90
CA THR A 9 1.00 -4.46 18.43
C THR A 9 -0.21 -4.74 17.55
N TRP A 10 0.03 -5.22 16.34
CA TRP A 10 -1.00 -5.73 15.44
C TRP A 10 -0.94 -7.26 15.42
N TYR A 11 -2.08 -7.88 15.67
CA TYR A 11 -2.29 -9.31 15.54
C TYR A 11 -2.97 -9.56 14.21
N LEU A 12 -2.22 -10.03 13.20
CA LEU A 12 -2.64 -10.15 11.82
C LEU A 12 -2.89 -11.62 11.45
N GLN A 13 -3.71 -11.86 10.41
CA GLN A 13 -4.07 -13.20 9.93
C GLN A 13 -4.48 -14.14 11.06
N LYS A 14 -5.44 -13.71 11.89
CA LYS A 14 -5.92 -14.47 13.05
C LYS A 14 -4.82 -14.84 14.05
N LYS A 15 -3.82 -13.97 14.22
CA LYS A 15 -2.67 -14.06 15.12
C LYS A 15 -1.47 -14.86 14.60
N ASP A 16 -1.46 -15.29 13.36
CA ASP A 16 -0.30 -15.96 12.77
C ASP A 16 0.86 -15.00 12.51
N ILE A 17 0.57 -13.70 12.38
CA ILE A 17 1.58 -12.64 12.22
C ILE A 17 1.45 -11.64 13.35
N LEU A 18 2.58 -11.37 14.02
CA LEU A 18 2.72 -10.34 15.04
C LEU A 18 3.57 -9.19 14.49
N TYR A 19 2.94 -8.02 14.25
CA TYR A 19 3.66 -6.81 13.87
C TYR A 19 3.74 -5.86 15.05
N VAL A 20 4.95 -5.48 15.46
CA VAL A 20 5.20 -4.62 16.61
C VAL A 20 5.92 -3.35 16.19
N GLU A 21 5.41 -2.22 16.63
CA GLU A 21 6.04 -0.91 16.49
C GLU A 21 6.30 -0.29 17.83
N GLU A 22 7.53 0.11 18.08
CA GLU A 22 7.93 0.80 19.31
C GLU A 22 8.39 2.22 18.99
N ASN A 23 7.81 3.16 19.70
CA ASN A 23 8.20 4.56 19.64
C ASN A 23 8.65 5.04 21.01
N HIS A 24 9.88 5.52 21.09
CA HIS A 24 10.43 6.08 22.32
C HIS A 24 10.04 7.56 22.44
N ASP A 25 9.33 7.88 23.51
CA ASP A 25 9.00 9.26 23.86
C ASP A 25 10.04 9.76 24.88
N GLY A 26 11.21 10.15 24.38
CA GLY A 26 12.31 10.57 25.23
C GLY A 26 13.25 11.58 24.57
N LYS A 27 13.94 12.33 25.43
CA LYS A 27 15.04 13.21 25.01
C LYS A 27 16.27 12.32 24.76
N TYR A 28 16.67 12.21 23.51
CA TYR A 28 18.03 11.75 23.20
C TYR A 28 18.96 12.94 23.45
N GLY A 29 19.72 12.92 24.53
CA GLY A 29 20.69 13.95 24.89
C GLY A 29 21.25 13.77 26.30
N ALA A 30 22.40 14.36 26.59
CA ALA A 30 23.03 14.30 27.89
C ALA A 30 22.08 14.81 28.97
N LYS A 31 22.14 14.18 30.15
CA LYS A 31 21.36 14.57 31.35
C LYS A 31 21.57 16.05 31.63
N GLY A 32 20.49 16.84 31.68
CA GLY A 32 20.55 18.29 31.96
C GLY A 32 20.49 19.22 30.74
N GLN A 33 20.57 18.71 29.52
CA GLN A 33 20.41 19.57 28.33
C GLN A 33 18.98 20.06 28.16
N LYS A 34 18.81 21.36 27.91
CA LYS A 34 17.51 21.93 27.56
C LYS A 34 17.05 21.40 26.20
N ARG A 35 15.75 21.13 26.06
CA ARG A 35 15.15 20.74 24.78
C ARG A 35 15.29 21.90 23.78
N LEU A 36 15.84 21.60 22.62
CA LEU A 36 15.84 22.55 21.52
C LEU A 36 14.40 22.94 21.15
N PRO A 37 14.14 24.20 20.77
CA PRO A 37 12.82 24.61 20.30
C PRO A 37 12.40 23.74 19.11
N LYS A 38 11.12 23.34 19.06
CA LYS A 38 10.59 22.59 17.94
C LYS A 38 10.69 23.45 16.66
N ARG A 39 11.36 22.93 15.65
CA ARG A 39 11.34 23.52 14.30
C ARG A 39 9.89 23.53 13.78
N LYS A 40 9.47 24.61 13.14
CA LYS A 40 8.19 24.62 12.42
C LYS A 40 8.21 23.57 11.33
N THR A 41 7.14 22.77 11.24
CA THR A 41 6.99 21.71 10.25
C THR A 41 6.84 22.34 8.86
N THR A 42 7.64 21.91 7.90
CA THR A 42 7.55 22.37 6.51
C THR A 42 6.49 21.56 5.73
N PRO A 43 5.99 22.07 4.60
CA PRO A 43 5.11 21.30 3.71
C PRO A 43 5.73 19.98 3.26
N GLU A 44 7.05 19.94 3.04
CA GLU A 44 7.81 18.74 2.66
C GLU A 44 7.83 17.71 3.80
N ASP A 45 8.00 18.17 5.04
CA ASP A 45 7.92 17.29 6.23
C ASP A 45 6.53 16.65 6.33
N ILE A 46 5.47 17.43 6.09
CA ILE A 46 4.09 16.93 6.10
C ILE A 46 3.90 15.90 4.99
N GLN A 47 4.38 16.16 3.77
CA GLN A 47 4.28 15.23 2.65
C GLN A 47 5.02 13.92 2.94
N ARG A 48 6.23 14.00 3.51
CA ARG A 48 7.03 12.82 3.91
C ARG A 48 6.28 11.96 4.93
N VAL A 49 5.71 12.58 5.96
CA VAL A 49 4.93 11.87 6.99
C VAL A 49 3.66 11.25 6.40
N ASN A 50 2.96 11.97 5.52
CA ASN A 50 1.76 11.45 4.86
C ASN A 50 2.09 10.26 3.95
N ARG A 51 3.19 10.32 3.19
CA ARG A 51 3.67 9.22 2.36
C ARG A 51 4.00 7.99 3.22
N TRP A 52 4.74 8.20 4.30
CA TRP A 52 5.08 7.13 5.23
C TRP A 52 3.85 6.48 5.84
N ASN A 53 2.89 7.28 6.33
CA ASN A 53 1.64 6.78 6.89
C ASN A 53 0.81 6.00 5.85
N LYS A 54 0.77 6.46 4.59
CA LYS A 54 0.08 5.80 3.50
C LYS A 54 0.70 4.43 3.20
N SER A 55 2.03 4.37 3.05
CA SER A 55 2.77 3.13 2.83
C SER A 55 2.61 2.16 4.00
N LYS A 56 2.71 2.63 5.24
CA LYS A 56 2.51 1.82 6.44
C LYS A 56 1.11 1.18 6.49
N LYS A 57 0.06 1.97 6.22
CA LYS A 57 -1.32 1.43 6.15
C LYS A 57 -1.47 0.38 5.04
N ALA A 58 -0.84 0.60 3.89
CA ALA A 58 -0.83 -0.37 2.80
C ALA A 58 -0.09 -1.65 3.21
N LYS A 59 1.09 -1.54 3.86
CA LYS A 59 1.84 -2.70 4.38
C LYS A 59 1.00 -3.53 5.35
N ILE A 60 0.35 -2.91 6.32
CA ILE A 60 -0.50 -3.62 7.29
C ILE A 60 -1.65 -4.35 6.58
N ARG A 61 -2.30 -3.74 5.57
CA ARG A 61 -3.32 -4.43 4.77
C ARG A 61 -2.75 -5.58 3.95
N LEU A 62 -1.58 -5.40 3.33
CA LEU A 62 -0.92 -6.49 2.60
C LEU A 62 -0.62 -7.67 3.51
N MET A 63 -0.10 -7.42 4.70
CA MET A 63 0.21 -8.47 5.69
C MET A 63 -1.05 -9.15 6.24
N GLU A 64 -2.18 -8.43 6.38
CA GLU A 64 -3.44 -8.99 6.89
C GLU A 64 -4.18 -9.83 5.86
N TYR A 65 -4.26 -9.38 4.61
CA TYR A 65 -5.19 -9.94 3.62
C TYR A 65 -4.53 -10.77 2.52
N PHE A 66 -3.20 -10.74 2.41
CA PHE A 66 -2.46 -11.45 1.37
C PHE A 66 -1.38 -12.35 1.95
N SER A 67 -1.06 -13.39 1.20
CA SER A 67 -0.07 -14.40 1.56
C SER A 67 0.82 -14.74 0.37
N PRO A 68 1.97 -15.38 0.59
CA PRO A 68 2.73 -15.99 -0.50
C PRO A 68 1.84 -16.92 -1.34
N GLY A 69 1.96 -16.82 -2.66
CA GLY A 69 1.07 -17.50 -3.62
C GLY A 69 -0.03 -16.62 -4.18
N ASP A 70 -0.42 -15.55 -3.48
CA ASP A 70 -1.29 -14.51 -4.06
C ASP A 70 -0.58 -13.79 -5.22
N LEU A 71 -1.35 -13.08 -6.04
CA LEU A 71 -0.87 -12.60 -7.31
C LEU A 71 -0.57 -11.10 -7.29
N TRP A 72 0.58 -10.74 -7.84
CA TRP A 72 0.90 -9.40 -8.31
C TRP A 72 0.64 -9.35 -9.81
N ALA A 73 -0.23 -8.47 -10.25
CA ALA A 73 -0.62 -8.37 -11.64
C ALA A 73 -0.53 -6.94 -12.18
N THR A 74 -0.36 -6.84 -13.49
CA THR A 74 -0.35 -5.57 -14.21
C THR A 74 -1.26 -5.66 -15.42
N TYR A 75 -2.25 -4.77 -15.47
CA TYR A 75 -3.05 -4.53 -16.66
C TYR A 75 -2.42 -3.43 -17.51
N THR A 76 -2.30 -3.68 -18.80
CA THR A 76 -1.84 -2.71 -19.79
C THR A 76 -2.91 -2.47 -20.83
N TYR A 77 -2.76 -1.42 -21.62
CA TYR A 77 -3.69 -1.05 -22.68
C TYR A 77 -3.03 -1.18 -24.06
N LYS A 78 -3.74 -1.76 -25.03
CA LYS A 78 -3.40 -1.61 -26.43
C LYS A 78 -3.59 -0.13 -26.83
N PRO A 79 -2.84 0.37 -27.85
CA PRO A 79 -2.92 1.77 -28.26
C PRO A 79 -4.34 2.26 -28.51
N GLU A 80 -5.16 1.45 -29.18
CA GLU A 80 -6.55 1.75 -29.54
C GLU A 80 -7.52 1.78 -28.35
N ASN A 81 -7.15 1.14 -27.24
CA ASN A 81 -7.99 1.01 -26.04
C ASN A 81 -7.55 1.93 -24.89
N ARG A 82 -6.55 2.78 -25.13
CA ARG A 82 -6.02 3.67 -24.08
C ARG A 82 -7.09 4.62 -23.57
N PRO A 83 -7.35 4.64 -22.26
CA PRO A 83 -8.32 5.58 -21.69
C PRO A 83 -7.75 7.02 -21.77
N PRO A 84 -8.63 8.03 -21.95
CA PRO A 84 -8.22 9.43 -22.02
C PRO A 84 -7.67 9.93 -20.68
N ASP A 85 -8.17 9.38 -19.59
CA ASP A 85 -7.85 9.81 -18.23
C ASP A 85 -7.81 8.65 -17.23
N MET A 86 -7.33 8.95 -16.01
CA MET A 86 -7.25 7.99 -14.93
C MET A 86 -8.63 7.53 -14.45
N ASP A 87 -9.65 8.38 -14.49
CA ASP A 87 -10.98 8.03 -13.98
C ASP A 87 -11.64 6.99 -14.87
N THR A 88 -11.42 7.03 -16.16
CA THR A 88 -11.83 5.97 -17.10
C THR A 88 -11.12 4.66 -16.78
N ALA A 89 -9.79 4.69 -16.55
CA ALA A 89 -9.03 3.50 -16.16
C ALA A 89 -9.53 2.91 -14.84
N LYS A 90 -9.87 3.75 -13.85
CA LYS A 90 -10.48 3.32 -12.58
C LYS A 90 -11.80 2.60 -12.79
N LYS A 91 -12.70 3.18 -13.60
CA LYS A 91 -14.02 2.60 -13.89
C LYS A 91 -13.88 1.24 -14.57
N GLN A 92 -12.99 1.12 -15.55
CA GLN A 92 -12.71 -0.13 -16.24
C GLN A 92 -12.17 -1.21 -15.29
N PHE A 93 -11.21 -0.85 -14.43
CA PHE A 93 -10.69 -1.76 -13.40
C PHE A 93 -11.79 -2.23 -12.44
N LEU A 94 -12.59 -1.30 -11.93
CA LEU A 94 -13.67 -1.65 -10.98
C LEU A 94 -14.73 -2.54 -11.63
N ALA A 95 -15.07 -2.33 -12.90
CA ALA A 95 -16.00 -3.19 -13.62
C ALA A 95 -15.47 -4.64 -13.74
N VAL A 96 -14.16 -4.80 -13.94
CA VAL A 96 -13.52 -6.14 -13.92
C VAL A 96 -13.57 -6.73 -12.51
N MET A 97 -13.21 -5.97 -11.49
CA MET A 97 -13.25 -6.44 -10.11
C MET A 97 -14.68 -6.84 -9.67
N ASP A 98 -15.70 -6.17 -10.16
CA ASP A 98 -17.09 -6.55 -9.87
C ASP A 98 -17.50 -7.86 -10.54
N LYS A 99 -17.04 -8.14 -11.76
CA LYS A 99 -17.22 -9.45 -12.39
C LYS A 99 -16.50 -10.56 -11.59
N LEU A 100 -15.25 -10.33 -11.21
CA LEU A 100 -14.47 -11.30 -10.44
C LEU A 100 -15.09 -11.53 -9.06
N ARG A 101 -15.60 -10.49 -8.39
CA ARG A 101 -16.27 -10.61 -7.08
C ARG A 101 -17.47 -11.56 -7.14
N LYS A 102 -18.24 -11.53 -8.23
CA LYS A 102 -19.37 -12.47 -8.43
C LYS A 102 -18.88 -13.92 -8.54
N ILE A 103 -17.75 -14.14 -9.24
CA ILE A 103 -17.15 -15.49 -9.37
C ILE A 103 -16.63 -15.98 -8.01
N TYR A 104 -15.87 -15.15 -7.30
CA TYR A 104 -15.35 -15.47 -5.97
C TYR A 104 -16.48 -15.82 -4.99
N ARG A 105 -17.54 -14.99 -4.97
CA ARG A 105 -18.71 -15.23 -4.11
C ARG A 105 -19.40 -16.56 -4.43
N LYS A 106 -19.57 -16.91 -5.69
CA LYS A 106 -20.13 -18.23 -6.09
C LYS A 106 -19.31 -19.39 -5.58
N ARG A 107 -18.02 -19.21 -5.36
CA ARG A 107 -17.08 -20.21 -4.81
C ARG A 107 -16.90 -20.11 -3.29
N GLY A 108 -17.71 -19.31 -2.60
CA GLY A 108 -17.61 -19.11 -1.15
C GLY A 108 -16.33 -18.37 -0.71
N ARG A 109 -15.74 -17.57 -1.60
CA ARG A 109 -14.49 -16.83 -1.32
C ARG A 109 -14.72 -15.34 -1.40
N GLU A 110 -13.97 -14.59 -0.59
CA GLU A 110 -13.92 -13.14 -0.67
C GLU A 110 -12.83 -12.69 -1.65
N LEU A 111 -13.10 -11.61 -2.37
CA LEU A 111 -12.15 -10.96 -3.25
C LEU A 111 -11.49 -9.79 -2.54
N PHE A 112 -10.17 -9.84 -2.40
CA PHE A 112 -9.33 -8.75 -1.91
C PHE A 112 -8.43 -8.23 -3.03
N TRP A 113 -8.28 -6.91 -3.11
CA TRP A 113 -7.34 -6.30 -4.04
C TRP A 113 -6.84 -4.95 -3.52
N ILE A 114 -5.59 -4.63 -3.86
CA ILE A 114 -4.97 -3.30 -3.70
C ILE A 114 -4.37 -2.93 -5.04
N ARG A 115 -4.56 -1.70 -5.51
CA ARG A 115 -4.06 -1.23 -6.80
C ARG A 115 -3.38 0.11 -6.75
N ASN A 116 -2.51 0.32 -7.74
CA ASN A 116 -1.98 1.61 -8.17
C ASN A 116 -2.18 1.78 -9.68
N ILE A 117 -2.50 3.00 -10.13
CA ILE A 117 -2.58 3.36 -11.56
C ILE A 117 -1.44 4.31 -11.86
N GLU A 118 -0.62 3.97 -12.83
CA GLU A 118 0.51 4.77 -13.28
C GLU A 118 0.35 5.15 -14.76
N LYS A 119 0.85 6.34 -15.11
CA LYS A 119 1.02 6.73 -16.52
C LYS A 119 2.48 6.50 -16.91
N GLY A 120 2.71 5.58 -17.82
CA GLY A 120 4.04 5.28 -18.32
C GLY A 120 4.64 6.47 -19.10
N THR A 121 5.96 6.44 -19.30
CA THR A 121 6.70 7.50 -20.01
C THR A 121 6.21 7.74 -21.45
N LYS A 122 5.64 6.73 -22.08
CA LYS A 122 5.01 6.80 -23.42
C LYS A 122 3.52 7.17 -23.38
N GLY A 123 3.01 7.66 -22.24
CA GLY A 123 1.63 8.11 -22.07
C GLY A 123 0.58 7.01 -21.91
N ALA A 124 0.96 5.74 -21.85
CA ALA A 124 0.05 4.63 -21.62
C ALA A 124 -0.24 4.46 -20.11
N TRP A 125 -1.50 4.21 -19.77
CA TRP A 125 -1.87 3.86 -18.41
C TRP A 125 -1.57 2.41 -18.11
N HIS A 126 -1.05 2.13 -16.90
CA HIS A 126 -0.82 0.80 -16.35
C HIS A 126 -1.52 0.69 -15.01
N ILE A 127 -2.13 -0.45 -14.73
CA ILE A 127 -2.79 -0.72 -13.46
C ILE A 127 -2.06 -1.88 -12.81
N HIS A 128 -1.31 -1.56 -11.74
CA HIS A 128 -0.63 -2.56 -10.92
C HIS A 128 -1.51 -2.92 -9.73
N PHE A 129 -1.68 -4.19 -9.45
CA PHE A 129 -2.52 -4.61 -8.34
C PHE A 129 -2.08 -5.94 -7.74
N VAL A 130 -2.40 -6.10 -6.46
CA VAL A 130 -2.34 -7.38 -5.75
C VAL A 130 -3.78 -7.91 -5.65
N ILE A 131 -3.95 -9.20 -5.86
CA ILE A 131 -5.22 -9.91 -5.76
C ILE A 131 -5.01 -11.26 -5.11
N ASN A 132 -5.90 -11.66 -4.19
CA ASN A 132 -5.82 -12.98 -3.59
C ASN A 132 -6.16 -14.09 -4.59
N ASP A 133 -5.39 -15.19 -4.55
CA ASP A 133 -5.60 -16.33 -5.44
C ASP A 133 -6.62 -17.32 -4.88
N ILE A 134 -7.42 -17.89 -5.77
CA ILE A 134 -8.36 -18.99 -5.48
C ILE A 134 -8.08 -20.21 -6.36
N GLY A 135 -6.86 -20.32 -6.92
CA GLY A 135 -6.35 -21.43 -7.71
C GLY A 135 -6.27 -21.15 -9.21
N ASP A 136 -7.23 -20.43 -9.78
CA ASP A 136 -7.26 -20.05 -11.20
C ASP A 136 -7.40 -18.55 -11.45
N THR A 137 -7.08 -17.72 -10.45
CA THR A 137 -7.25 -16.29 -10.52
C THR A 137 -6.47 -15.66 -11.67
N ALA A 138 -5.26 -16.17 -11.98
CA ALA A 138 -4.48 -15.69 -13.12
C ALA A 138 -5.29 -15.77 -14.44
N SER A 139 -5.91 -16.91 -14.70
CA SER A 139 -6.76 -17.11 -15.87
C SER A 139 -8.04 -16.27 -15.82
N LEU A 140 -8.62 -16.07 -14.63
CA LEU A 140 -9.82 -15.24 -14.46
C LEU A 140 -9.53 -13.76 -14.77
N ILE A 141 -8.42 -13.20 -14.26
CA ILE A 141 -8.05 -11.79 -14.51
C ILE A 141 -7.65 -11.55 -15.96
N GLU A 142 -7.01 -12.52 -16.61
CA GLU A 142 -6.65 -12.45 -18.03
C GLU A 142 -7.91 -12.41 -18.91
N ARG A 143 -8.85 -13.33 -18.70
CA ARG A 143 -10.11 -13.37 -19.47
C ARG A 143 -11.02 -12.17 -19.21
N ALA A 144 -10.94 -11.57 -18.02
CA ALA A 144 -11.80 -10.45 -17.65
C ALA A 144 -11.30 -9.09 -18.19
N TRP A 145 -10.05 -9.01 -18.69
CA TRP A 145 -9.44 -7.76 -19.16
C TRP A 145 -9.44 -7.67 -20.69
N PRO A 146 -10.38 -6.93 -21.31
CA PRO A 146 -10.48 -6.86 -22.77
C PRO A 146 -9.61 -5.76 -23.41
N TYR A 147 -8.95 -4.90 -22.61
CA TYR A 147 -8.35 -3.67 -23.11
C TYR A 147 -6.88 -3.80 -23.52
N GLY A 148 -6.20 -4.88 -23.12
CA GLY A 148 -4.78 -5.03 -23.45
C GLY A 148 -4.15 -6.28 -22.83
N GLY A 149 -2.86 -6.19 -22.53
CA GLY A 149 -2.11 -7.30 -21.95
C GLY A 149 -2.27 -7.42 -20.42
N VAL A 150 -2.04 -8.62 -19.93
CA VAL A 150 -2.04 -8.96 -18.52
C VAL A 150 -0.72 -9.66 -18.18
N TYR A 151 -0.01 -9.14 -17.19
CA TYR A 151 1.21 -9.75 -16.65
C TYR A 151 0.95 -10.17 -15.22
N VAL A 152 1.32 -11.39 -14.88
CA VAL A 152 1.04 -11.97 -13.57
C VAL A 152 2.30 -12.61 -13.01
N THR A 153 2.57 -12.33 -11.74
CA THR A 153 3.59 -13.01 -10.94
C THR A 153 3.01 -13.38 -9.58
N GLN A 154 3.50 -14.46 -8.99
CA GLN A 154 3.12 -14.83 -7.63
C GLN A 154 3.97 -14.08 -6.62
N ILE A 155 3.36 -13.67 -5.51
CA ILE A 155 4.07 -13.20 -4.33
C ILE A 155 4.85 -14.38 -3.77
N ARG A 156 6.17 -14.28 -3.74
CA ARG A 156 7.05 -15.35 -3.28
C ARG A 156 7.13 -15.37 -1.77
N LYS A 157 7.30 -16.57 -1.21
CA LYS A 157 7.67 -16.74 0.20
C LYS A 157 9.13 -16.31 0.34
N SER A 158 9.41 -15.38 1.26
CA SER A 158 10.78 -14.98 1.60
C SER A 158 11.06 -15.24 3.07
N ASN A 159 12.34 -15.14 3.45
CA ASN A 159 12.75 -15.23 4.85
C ASN A 159 12.41 -13.96 5.66
N CYS A 160 12.07 -12.87 4.96
CA CYS A 160 11.69 -11.58 5.57
C CYS A 160 10.41 -11.03 4.95
N PRO A 161 9.23 -11.62 5.25
CA PRO A 161 7.95 -11.17 4.67
C PRO A 161 7.65 -9.69 4.90
N GLU A 162 8.09 -9.14 6.02
CA GLU A 162 7.89 -7.73 6.35
C GLU A 162 8.59 -6.80 5.36
N GLU A 163 9.82 -7.12 4.96
CA GLU A 163 10.58 -6.32 3.99
C GLU A 163 9.96 -6.39 2.60
N ASP A 164 9.47 -7.56 2.19
CA ASP A 164 8.83 -7.75 0.90
C ASP A 164 7.52 -6.99 0.81
N PHE A 165 6.69 -7.06 1.85
CA PHE A 165 5.46 -6.27 1.91
C PHE A 165 5.73 -4.77 2.08
N GLN A 166 6.85 -4.35 2.71
CA GLN A 166 7.24 -2.95 2.73
C GLN A 166 7.61 -2.44 1.34
N LYS A 167 8.43 -3.17 0.59
CA LYS A 167 8.80 -2.81 -0.80
C LYS A 167 7.56 -2.73 -1.70
N LEU A 168 6.66 -3.69 -1.56
CA LEU A 168 5.41 -3.73 -2.32
C LEU A 168 4.47 -2.57 -1.94
N ALA A 169 4.37 -2.24 -0.63
CA ALA A 169 3.59 -1.11 -0.14
C ALA A 169 4.15 0.23 -0.66
N ASP A 170 5.47 0.40 -0.63
CA ASP A 170 6.13 1.60 -1.13
C ASP A 170 5.90 1.76 -2.64
N TYR A 171 5.98 0.67 -3.39
CA TYR A 171 5.70 0.69 -4.83
C TYR A 171 4.25 1.05 -5.13
N ILE A 172 3.29 0.39 -4.48
CA ILE A 172 1.87 0.53 -4.79
C ILE A 172 1.29 1.88 -4.30
N THR A 173 1.98 2.56 -3.40
CA THR A 173 1.56 3.87 -2.88
C THR A 173 2.27 5.05 -3.53
N LYS A 174 3.16 4.82 -4.50
CA LYS A 174 3.84 5.89 -5.25
C LYS A 174 2.85 6.74 -6.03
N ASP A 175 2.99 8.06 -5.90
CA ASP A 175 2.17 9.04 -6.64
C ASP A 175 2.96 9.77 -7.74
N GLU A 176 4.26 9.48 -7.89
CA GLU A 176 5.19 10.30 -8.67
C GLU A 176 4.94 10.28 -10.19
N ARG A 177 4.37 9.17 -10.70
CA ARG A 177 4.14 8.99 -12.14
C ARG A 177 2.74 9.36 -12.61
N THR A 178 1.88 9.82 -11.70
CA THR A 178 0.51 10.19 -12.04
C THR A 178 0.31 11.70 -12.17
N ARG A 179 1.34 12.47 -11.81
CA ARG A 179 1.28 13.94 -11.83
C ARG A 179 1.70 14.49 -13.20
N GLU A 180 0.90 15.40 -13.71
CA GLU A 180 1.27 16.18 -14.90
C GLU A 180 2.46 17.09 -14.56
N LYS A 181 3.45 17.13 -15.45
CA LYS A 181 4.51 18.12 -15.38
C LYS A 181 3.96 19.45 -15.90
N LYS A 182 4.09 20.51 -15.10
CA LYS A 182 3.82 21.88 -15.55
C LYS A 182 4.87 22.30 -16.58
N LYS A 183 4.59 23.39 -17.31
CA LYS A 183 5.53 23.97 -18.30
C LYS A 183 6.89 24.35 -17.69
N ASP A 184 6.95 24.64 -16.38
CA ASP A 184 8.16 24.95 -15.61
C ASP A 184 8.93 23.71 -15.11
N GLY A 185 8.51 22.50 -15.51
CA GLY A 185 9.11 21.23 -15.10
C GLY A 185 8.69 20.74 -13.71
N THR A 186 7.94 21.52 -12.94
CA THR A 186 7.42 21.11 -11.62
C THR A 186 6.21 20.19 -11.78
N LEU A 187 6.01 19.32 -10.77
CA LEU A 187 4.84 18.43 -10.75
C LEU A 187 3.60 19.19 -10.25
N ALA A 188 2.50 19.07 -10.97
CA ALA A 188 1.21 19.61 -10.53
C ALA A 188 0.80 19.02 -9.18
N LYS A 189 0.06 19.77 -8.36
CA LYS A 189 -0.55 19.23 -7.15
C LYS A 189 -1.57 18.15 -7.55
N PRO A 190 -1.54 16.95 -6.92
CA PRO A 190 -2.54 15.93 -7.22
C PRO A 190 -3.93 16.45 -6.83
N ARG A 191 -4.90 16.27 -7.71
CA ARG A 191 -6.30 16.50 -7.36
C ARG A 191 -6.74 15.40 -6.40
N VAL A 192 -7.64 15.70 -5.48
CA VAL A 192 -8.16 14.74 -4.49
C VAL A 192 -8.83 13.52 -5.17
N SER A 193 -9.40 13.72 -6.36
CA SER A 193 -10.00 12.67 -7.21
C SER A 193 -8.99 11.78 -7.95
N GLU A 194 -7.73 12.16 -8.00
CA GLU A 194 -6.67 11.49 -8.78
C GLU A 194 -5.83 10.53 -7.95
N SER A 195 -6.35 10.00 -6.84
CA SER A 195 -5.62 8.98 -6.08
C SER A 195 -5.45 7.73 -6.94
N SER A 196 -4.19 7.47 -7.32
CA SER A 196 -3.78 6.28 -8.05
C SER A 196 -3.93 5.01 -7.21
N TYR A 197 -3.76 5.15 -5.89
CA TYR A 197 -3.86 4.08 -4.91
C TYR A 197 -5.31 3.89 -4.43
N SER A 198 -5.74 2.63 -4.39
CA SER A 198 -7.01 2.23 -3.79
C SER A 198 -6.98 0.75 -3.40
N HIS A 199 -7.94 0.32 -2.61
CA HIS A 199 -8.11 -1.07 -2.19
C HIS A 199 -9.60 -1.44 -2.12
N SER A 200 -9.90 -2.74 -2.09
CA SER A 200 -11.27 -3.21 -1.90
C SER A 200 -11.84 -2.80 -0.54
N ARG A 201 -13.14 -2.50 -0.51
CA ARG A 201 -13.79 -1.95 0.70
C ARG A 201 -13.86 -2.92 1.88
N ASN A 202 -13.82 -4.23 1.59
CA ASN A 202 -13.83 -5.29 2.60
C ASN A 202 -12.45 -5.58 3.22
N MET A 203 -11.55 -4.60 3.16
CA MET A 203 -10.22 -4.66 3.78
C MET A 203 -10.06 -3.54 4.84
N PRO A 204 -10.81 -3.55 5.95
CA PRO A 204 -10.60 -2.61 7.03
C PRO A 204 -9.16 -2.71 7.58
N LEU A 205 -8.64 -1.60 8.05
CA LEU A 205 -7.32 -1.57 8.67
C LEU A 205 -7.43 -2.18 10.08
N PRO A 206 -6.64 -3.23 10.40
CA PRO A 206 -6.61 -3.78 11.75
C PRO A 206 -6.17 -2.73 12.78
N GLU A 207 -6.84 -2.71 13.93
CA GLU A 207 -6.51 -1.80 15.02
C GLU A 207 -5.36 -2.36 15.87
N PRO A 208 -4.36 -1.54 16.22
CA PRO A 208 -3.28 -1.97 17.09
C PRO A 208 -3.71 -2.00 18.56
N VAL A 209 -3.15 -2.92 19.30
CA VAL A 209 -3.23 -2.91 20.78
C VAL A 209 -2.10 -2.02 21.31
N PRO A 210 -2.42 -0.86 21.93
CA PRO A 210 -1.43 0.02 22.51
C PRO A 210 -0.95 -0.49 23.87
N LYS A 211 0.33 -0.33 24.17
CA LYS A 211 0.92 -0.58 25.49
C LYS A 211 1.98 0.46 25.79
N GLU A 212 1.96 1.01 26.98
CA GLU A 212 3.02 1.89 27.49
C GLU A 212 3.99 1.05 28.36
N LEU A 213 5.27 1.08 28.01
CA LEU A 213 6.32 0.39 28.73
C LEU A 213 7.10 1.40 29.59
N LYS A 214 7.24 1.12 30.88
CA LYS A 214 7.96 2.01 31.82
C LYS A 214 9.49 1.97 31.65
N ARG A 215 10.05 0.95 30.99
CA ARG A 215 11.49 0.79 30.70
C ARG A 215 11.70 0.27 29.28
N CYS A 216 12.72 0.78 28.62
CA CYS A 216 13.22 0.23 27.37
C CYS A 216 14.07 -1.01 27.69
N LEU A 217 13.64 -2.20 27.27
CA LEU A 217 14.38 -3.47 27.46
C LEU A 217 15.55 -3.65 26.47
N LEU A 218 15.84 -2.63 25.63
CA LEU A 218 16.85 -2.74 24.57
C LEU A 218 18.31 -2.55 25.00
N TYR A 219 18.57 -2.32 26.30
CA TYR A 219 19.93 -2.19 26.80
C TYR A 219 20.10 -2.98 28.10
N THR A 220 20.07 -4.29 28.00
CA THR A 220 20.75 -5.20 28.90
C THR A 220 21.62 -6.12 28.08
N SER A 221 22.83 -5.68 27.81
CA SER A 221 23.96 -6.56 27.49
C SER A 221 24.39 -7.29 28.72
#